data_874b6bd2ce385238d24aa72f63377f6f
#
_entry.id   874b6bd2ce385238d24aa72f63377f6f
#
_cell.length_a   1.000
_cell.length_b   1.000
_cell.length_c   1.000
_cell.angle_alpha   90.00
_cell.angle_beta   90.00
_cell.angle_gamma   90.00
#
_symmetry.space_group_name_H-M   'P 1'
#
loop_
_entity.id
_entity.type
_entity.pdbx_description
1 polymer ?
#
loop_
_entity_poly.entity_id
_entity_poly.type
_entity_poly.pdbx_seq_one_letter_code
_entity_poly.pdbx_strand_id
1 'polypeptide(L)'
;MTLFSYVRAALTPRTFLPILGSISTGVLLMTMQTTSAQAAGQYYNCANANGCTLVDSKYFTSSYTKTQYPVVLAHGLGGFTKMFGVLDYFNGIPSELMKGGSEVYTTKTSAVNNSEVRGEQLLQQVKTITAISGDPKVNLFGHSQGGIDIRYVAGVAPKYVASVTAVSSPEQGSKTADFVKNVLEPNNDTGEPSNVTT
;
A
#
# COMPACT_ATOMS: atom_id res chain seq x y z
N MET A 1 50.26 26.31 16.88
CA MET A 1 51.32 27.07 16.21
C MET A 1 51.64 26.41 14.90
N THR A 2 51.44 27.14 13.80
CA THR A 2 51.94 27.17 12.42
C THR A 2 50.80 27.11 11.43
N LEU A 3 50.46 28.22 11.02
CA LEU A 3 50.57 29.09 9.82
C LEU A 3 50.12 28.40 8.50
N PHE A 4 48.95 28.85 8.04
CA PHE A 4 48.46 28.70 6.67
C PHE A 4 49.12 29.72 5.75
N SER A 5 49.77 29.27 4.67
CA SER A 5 50.27 30.13 3.58
C SER A 5 49.28 30.13 2.41
N TYR A 6 48.74 31.32 2.13
CA TYR A 6 47.94 31.60 0.93
C TYR A 6 48.89 31.85 -0.27
N VAL A 7 48.74 31.11 -1.34
CA VAL A 7 49.33 31.41 -2.64
C VAL A 7 48.27 32.08 -3.52
N ARG A 8 48.44 33.38 -3.78
CA ARG A 8 47.69 34.12 -4.81
C ARG A 8 48.39 33.94 -6.17
N ALA A 9 47.70 33.31 -7.14
CA ALA A 9 48.11 33.32 -8.52
C ALA A 9 47.46 34.50 -9.24
N ALA A 10 48.27 35.41 -9.75
CA ALA A 10 47.87 36.56 -10.59
C ALA A 10 47.61 36.10 -12.02
N LEU A 11 46.41 36.34 -12.49
CA LEU A 11 46.00 36.12 -13.90
C LEU A 11 46.17 37.43 -14.66
N THR A 12 47.04 37.45 -15.66
CA THR A 12 47.22 38.52 -16.65
C THR A 12 46.12 38.45 -17.72
N PRO A 13 45.56 39.55 -18.18
CA PRO A 13 44.56 39.56 -19.21
C PRO A 13 45.22 39.38 -20.60
N ARG A 14 44.85 38.33 -21.33
CA ARG A 14 45.15 38.22 -22.76
C ARG A 14 44.00 38.81 -23.54
N THR A 15 44.32 39.86 -24.30
CA THR A 15 43.46 40.46 -25.32
C THR A 15 43.28 39.51 -26.48
N PHE A 16 42.05 39.08 -26.73
CA PHE A 16 41.67 38.37 -27.97
C PHE A 16 40.91 39.30 -28.91
N LEU A 17 41.38 39.38 -30.14
CA LEU A 17 40.73 40.05 -31.27
C LEU A 17 39.43 39.32 -31.63
N PRO A 18 38.32 40.01 -31.97
CA PRO A 18 37.11 39.35 -32.43
C PRO A 18 37.22 38.99 -33.94
N ILE A 19 37.15 37.69 -34.20
CA ILE A 19 36.90 37.19 -35.57
C ILE A 19 35.40 37.25 -35.77
N LEU A 20 34.93 38.16 -36.65
CA LEU A 20 33.55 38.20 -37.12
C LEU A 20 33.29 36.97 -38.03
N GLY A 21 32.78 35.91 -37.44
CA GLY A 21 32.17 34.79 -38.13
C GLY A 21 30.68 34.86 -38.01
N SER A 22 29.95 35.07 -39.09
CA SER A 22 28.50 35.00 -39.17
C SER A 22 28.02 33.60 -38.80
N ILE A 23 27.59 33.39 -37.55
CA ILE A 23 26.93 32.17 -37.16
C ILE A 23 25.44 32.40 -37.33
N SER A 24 24.88 31.78 -38.38
CA SER A 24 23.45 31.59 -38.56
C SER A 24 22.91 30.82 -37.34
N THR A 25 22.27 31.51 -36.43
CA THR A 25 21.59 30.91 -35.29
C THR A 25 20.33 30.22 -35.75
N GLY A 26 20.45 28.98 -36.19
CA GLY A 26 19.33 28.05 -36.26
C GLY A 26 18.91 27.72 -34.84
N VAL A 27 17.88 28.41 -34.32
CA VAL A 27 17.20 28.05 -33.06
C VAL A 27 16.49 26.74 -33.33
N LEU A 28 17.15 25.63 -32.99
CA LEU A 28 16.50 24.31 -32.91
C LEU A 28 15.56 24.34 -31.71
N LEU A 29 14.29 24.70 -31.95
CA LEU A 29 13.21 24.50 -31.00
C LEU A 29 13.04 22.99 -30.80
N MET A 30 13.75 22.42 -29.85
CA MET A 30 13.38 21.12 -29.27
C MET A 30 12.04 21.31 -28.57
N THR A 31 10.96 21.01 -29.27
CA THR A 31 9.67 20.77 -28.62
C THR A 31 9.88 19.54 -27.76
N MET A 32 10.11 19.75 -26.46
CA MET A 32 9.92 18.69 -25.47
C MET A 32 8.45 18.27 -25.53
N GLN A 33 8.19 17.23 -26.30
CA GLN A 33 6.93 16.51 -26.19
C GLN A 33 6.95 15.90 -24.79
N THR A 34 6.29 16.57 -23.84
CA THR A 34 5.91 15.95 -22.60
C THR A 34 4.90 14.86 -22.96
N THR A 35 5.38 13.67 -23.23
CA THR A 35 4.51 12.50 -23.17
C THR A 35 3.95 12.50 -21.74
N SER A 36 2.70 12.89 -21.60
CA SER A 36 1.97 12.69 -20.36
C SER A 36 2.08 11.18 -20.07
N ALA A 37 2.93 10.83 -19.09
CA ALA A 37 2.96 9.47 -18.58
C ALA A 37 1.54 9.15 -18.16
N GLN A 38 0.86 8.33 -18.92
CA GLN A 38 -0.50 7.92 -18.65
C GLN A 38 -0.40 7.05 -17.38
N ALA A 39 -0.87 7.56 -16.27
CA ALA A 39 -0.80 6.84 -15.01
C ALA A 39 -1.49 5.51 -15.20
N ALA A 40 -0.80 4.42 -14.86
CA ALA A 40 -1.35 3.07 -14.90
C ALA A 40 -1.91 2.74 -13.51
N GLY A 41 -3.09 2.14 -13.46
CA GLY A 41 -3.55 1.46 -12.27
C GLY A 41 -2.64 0.25 -12.02
N GLN A 42 -2.35 -0.04 -10.76
CA GLN A 42 -1.43 -1.11 -10.35
C GLN A 42 -2.09 -2.00 -9.30
N TYR A 43 -1.86 -3.31 -9.43
CA TYR A 43 -2.32 -4.30 -8.47
C TYR A 43 -1.15 -5.10 -7.92
N TYR A 44 -1.03 -5.14 -6.60
CA TYR A 44 0.01 -5.85 -5.87
C TYR A 44 -0.57 -6.90 -4.93
N ASN A 45 0.15 -8.00 -4.77
CA ASN A 45 -0.10 -9.02 -3.76
C ASN A 45 1.01 -8.98 -2.70
N CYS A 46 0.63 -8.74 -1.45
CA CYS A 46 1.51 -8.72 -0.29
C CYS A 46 1.31 -10.02 0.48
N ALA A 47 1.96 -11.10 0.05
CA ALA A 47 1.82 -12.42 0.67
C ALA A 47 2.45 -12.52 2.07
N ASN A 48 3.34 -11.59 2.41
CA ASN A 48 4.03 -11.53 3.69
C ASN A 48 4.49 -10.08 3.98
N ALA A 49 4.99 -9.84 5.19
CA ALA A 49 5.47 -8.52 5.62
C ALA A 49 6.75 -8.06 4.89
N ASN A 50 7.43 -8.95 4.16
CA ASN A 50 8.75 -8.66 3.58
C ASN A 50 8.66 -8.02 2.19
N GLY A 51 7.45 -7.90 1.61
CA GLY A 51 7.29 -7.25 0.33
C GLY A 51 5.97 -7.55 -0.38
N CYS A 52 5.75 -6.79 -1.43
CA CYS A 52 4.60 -6.95 -2.32
C CYS A 52 5.11 -7.24 -3.73
N THR A 53 4.41 -8.09 -4.46
CA THR A 53 4.70 -8.42 -5.85
C THR A 53 3.68 -7.75 -6.74
N LEU A 54 4.13 -7.04 -7.77
CA LEU A 54 3.25 -6.50 -8.81
C LEU A 54 2.61 -7.68 -9.56
N VAL A 55 1.28 -7.74 -9.56
CA VAL A 55 0.51 -8.79 -10.25
C VAL A 55 0.10 -8.32 -11.63
N ASP A 56 -0.40 -7.09 -11.74
CA ASP A 56 -0.87 -6.52 -13.01
C ASP A 56 -0.75 -4.99 -12.99
N SER A 57 -0.60 -4.41 -14.17
CA SER A 57 -0.66 -2.96 -14.38
C SER A 57 -1.33 -2.67 -15.72
N LYS A 58 -2.31 -1.77 -15.74
CA LYS A 58 -3.02 -1.39 -16.97
C LYS A 58 -3.21 0.10 -17.03
N TYR A 59 -3.13 0.62 -18.25
CA TYR A 59 -3.58 1.99 -18.50
C TYR A 59 -5.07 2.06 -18.19
N PHE A 60 -5.46 2.95 -17.29
CA PHE A 60 -6.86 3.15 -16.98
C PHE A 60 -7.52 4.05 -18.02
N THR A 61 -8.75 3.73 -18.38
CA THR A 61 -9.58 4.52 -19.30
C THR A 61 -10.43 5.53 -18.54
N SER A 62 -10.50 5.41 -17.22
CA SER A 62 -11.25 6.30 -16.34
C SER A 62 -10.49 6.49 -15.02
N SER A 63 -10.82 7.55 -14.28
CA SER A 63 -10.31 7.79 -12.94
C SER A 63 -11.40 7.58 -11.87
N TYR A 64 -12.41 6.80 -12.18
CA TYR A 64 -13.60 6.64 -11.33
C TYR A 64 -13.28 6.05 -9.94
N THR A 65 -12.35 5.10 -9.87
CA THR A 65 -11.93 4.51 -8.59
C THR A 65 -10.60 5.05 -8.08
N LYS A 66 -10.03 6.06 -8.75
CA LYS A 66 -8.76 6.66 -8.31
C LYS A 66 -8.92 7.32 -6.95
N THR A 67 -8.13 6.90 -5.99
CA THR A 67 -8.03 7.48 -4.66
C THR A 67 -6.71 8.20 -4.47
N GLN A 68 -6.66 9.12 -3.48
CA GLN A 68 -5.41 9.82 -3.14
C GLN A 68 -4.36 8.88 -2.57
N TYR A 69 -4.78 7.85 -1.84
CA TYR A 69 -3.92 6.87 -1.18
C TYR A 69 -4.26 5.46 -1.68
N PRO A 70 -3.31 4.53 -1.67
CA PRO A 70 -3.55 3.15 -2.09
C PRO A 70 -4.72 2.48 -1.36
N VAL A 71 -5.39 1.58 -2.04
CA VAL A 71 -6.45 0.72 -1.47
C VAL A 71 -5.84 -0.59 -1.01
N VAL A 72 -6.03 -0.93 0.25
CA VAL A 72 -5.55 -2.17 0.86
C VAL A 72 -6.73 -3.05 1.21
N LEU A 73 -6.76 -4.26 0.66
CA LEU A 73 -7.82 -5.25 0.86
C LEU A 73 -7.37 -6.31 1.87
N ALA A 74 -8.09 -6.42 2.99
CA ALA A 74 -7.86 -7.38 4.06
C ALA A 74 -8.95 -8.45 4.09
N HIS A 75 -8.55 -9.72 3.96
CA HIS A 75 -9.46 -10.88 3.93
C HIS A 75 -9.94 -11.30 5.33
N GLY A 76 -11.04 -12.05 5.38
CA GLY A 76 -11.62 -12.59 6.61
C GLY A 76 -11.02 -13.92 7.07
N LEU A 77 -11.78 -14.61 7.93
CA LEU A 77 -11.45 -15.93 8.46
C LEU A 77 -11.27 -16.96 7.32
N GLY A 78 -10.36 -17.90 7.50
CA GLY A 78 -10.05 -18.91 6.49
C GLY A 78 -9.31 -18.34 5.29
N GLY A 79 -8.84 -17.08 5.38
CA GLY A 79 -8.28 -16.33 4.30
C GLY A 79 -7.10 -17.03 3.63
N PHE A 80 -7.30 -17.23 2.38
CA PHE A 80 -6.33 -17.75 1.45
C PHE A 80 -6.26 -16.72 0.32
N THR A 81 -5.08 -16.48 -0.18
CA THR A 81 -4.94 -15.72 -1.41
C THR A 81 -5.61 -16.45 -2.57
N LYS A 82 -5.63 -17.79 -2.51
CA LYS A 82 -6.31 -18.63 -3.51
C LYS A 82 -6.97 -19.85 -2.86
N MET A 83 -8.29 -19.96 -2.97
CA MET A 83 -9.04 -21.17 -2.61
C MET A 83 -8.80 -22.24 -3.66
N PHE A 84 -8.35 -23.44 -3.24
CA PHE A 84 -7.99 -24.55 -4.13
C PHE A 84 -6.97 -24.16 -5.22
N GLY A 85 -6.15 -23.08 -4.99
CA GLY A 85 -5.17 -22.61 -5.96
C GLY A 85 -5.73 -21.84 -7.16
N VAL A 86 -7.06 -21.65 -7.25
CA VAL A 86 -7.74 -21.12 -8.45
C VAL A 86 -8.55 -19.84 -8.16
N LEU A 87 -9.22 -19.75 -7.02
CA LEU A 87 -10.09 -18.62 -6.70
C LEU A 87 -9.43 -17.65 -5.74
N ASP A 88 -9.21 -16.42 -6.16
CA ASP A 88 -8.76 -15.33 -5.31
C ASP A 88 -9.88 -14.92 -4.34
N TYR A 89 -9.53 -14.61 -3.08
CA TYR A 89 -10.51 -14.17 -2.08
C TYR A 89 -11.32 -12.95 -2.56
N PHE A 90 -10.65 -11.97 -3.14
CA PHE A 90 -11.26 -10.78 -3.73
C PHE A 90 -11.39 -10.91 -5.26
N ASN A 91 -11.93 -12.04 -5.75
CA ASN A 91 -12.00 -12.34 -7.17
C ASN A 91 -12.56 -11.16 -7.99
N GLY A 92 -11.77 -10.67 -8.95
CA GLY A 92 -12.11 -9.57 -9.86
C GLY A 92 -12.04 -8.16 -9.25
N ILE A 93 -12.20 -7.98 -7.93
CA ILE A 93 -12.24 -6.66 -7.27
C ILE A 93 -10.95 -5.86 -7.49
N PRO A 94 -9.74 -6.41 -7.24
CA PRO A 94 -8.50 -5.66 -7.47
C PRO A 94 -8.35 -5.21 -8.93
N SER A 95 -8.71 -6.08 -9.87
CA SER A 95 -8.63 -5.76 -11.30
C SER A 95 -9.57 -4.64 -11.72
N GLU A 96 -10.80 -4.62 -11.21
CA GLU A 96 -11.77 -3.56 -11.53
C GLU A 96 -11.37 -2.22 -10.90
N LEU A 97 -10.90 -2.22 -9.66
CA LEU A 97 -10.38 -1.02 -9.02
C LEU A 97 -9.16 -0.46 -9.78
N MET A 98 -8.24 -1.32 -10.19
CA MET A 98 -7.08 -0.95 -10.97
C MET A 98 -7.46 -0.33 -12.33
N LYS A 99 -8.42 -0.92 -13.05
CA LYS A 99 -8.93 -0.36 -14.33
C LYS A 99 -9.53 1.03 -14.17
N GLY A 100 -10.11 1.33 -13.01
CA GLY A 100 -10.61 2.64 -12.63
C GLY A 100 -9.55 3.60 -12.07
N GLY A 101 -8.26 3.22 -12.10
CA GLY A 101 -7.14 4.09 -11.74
C GLY A 101 -6.65 3.98 -10.30
N SER A 102 -7.13 3.01 -9.50
CA SER A 102 -6.62 2.76 -8.16
C SER A 102 -5.29 2.03 -8.18
N GLU A 103 -4.44 2.35 -7.21
CA GLU A 103 -3.35 1.48 -6.78
C GLU A 103 -3.88 0.55 -5.68
N VAL A 104 -3.79 -0.78 -5.89
CA VAL A 104 -4.48 -1.78 -5.08
C VAL A 104 -3.50 -2.81 -4.54
N TYR A 105 -3.63 -3.10 -3.25
CA TYR A 105 -2.84 -4.11 -2.55
C TYR A 105 -3.78 -5.12 -1.89
N THR A 106 -3.56 -6.41 -2.13
CA THR A 106 -4.18 -7.48 -1.36
C THR A 106 -3.19 -7.97 -0.31
N THR A 107 -3.65 -8.13 0.91
CA THR A 107 -2.83 -8.57 2.05
C THR A 107 -3.14 -10.01 2.41
N LYS A 108 -2.22 -10.63 3.15
CA LYS A 108 -2.38 -11.99 3.67
C LYS A 108 -2.02 -12.03 5.15
N THR A 109 -3.01 -12.34 5.97
CA THR A 109 -2.85 -12.63 7.39
C THR A 109 -3.09 -14.12 7.66
N SER A 110 -2.88 -14.58 8.89
CA SER A 110 -3.17 -15.96 9.29
C SER A 110 -4.60 -16.34 8.98
N ALA A 111 -4.80 -17.55 8.46
CA ALA A 111 -6.12 -18.05 8.07
C ALA A 111 -7.06 -18.19 9.29
N VAL A 112 -6.50 -18.69 10.40
CA VAL A 112 -7.19 -18.86 11.67
C VAL A 112 -6.29 -18.32 12.78
N ASN A 113 -6.67 -17.20 13.37
CA ASN A 113 -5.98 -16.61 14.51
C ASN A 113 -6.87 -15.51 15.12
N ASN A 114 -6.54 -15.05 16.32
CA ASN A 114 -7.22 -13.91 16.92
C ASN A 114 -6.91 -12.61 16.13
N SER A 115 -7.78 -11.62 16.32
CA SER A 115 -7.69 -10.36 15.55
C SER A 115 -6.48 -9.50 15.93
N GLU A 116 -5.91 -9.66 17.13
CA GLU A 116 -4.69 -8.96 17.55
C GLU A 116 -3.49 -9.45 16.73
N VAL A 117 -3.28 -10.77 16.67
CA VAL A 117 -2.18 -11.35 15.88
C VAL A 117 -2.34 -11.03 14.40
N ARG A 118 -3.56 -11.15 13.87
CA ARG A 118 -3.86 -10.81 12.47
C ARG A 118 -3.69 -9.33 12.19
N GLY A 119 -4.14 -8.48 13.13
CA GLY A 119 -3.98 -7.03 13.07
C GLY A 119 -2.52 -6.59 13.05
N GLU A 120 -1.66 -7.21 13.87
CA GLU A 120 -0.20 -6.95 13.83
C GLU A 120 0.42 -7.40 12.51
N GLN A 121 0.04 -8.55 11.97
CA GLN A 121 0.50 -9.00 10.65
C GLN A 121 0.08 -8.03 9.55
N LEU A 122 -1.16 -7.53 9.60
CA LEU A 122 -1.67 -6.53 8.67
C LEU A 122 -0.90 -5.20 8.81
N LEU A 123 -0.64 -4.76 10.05
CA LEU A 123 0.11 -3.53 10.31
C LEU A 123 1.52 -3.57 9.68
N GLN A 124 2.21 -4.71 9.77
CA GLN A 124 3.53 -4.84 9.12
C GLN A 124 3.43 -4.70 7.60
N GLN A 125 2.39 -5.31 6.99
CA GLN A 125 2.16 -5.17 5.55
C GLN A 125 1.78 -3.74 5.17
N VAL A 126 0.95 -3.05 5.96
CA VAL A 126 0.62 -1.63 5.76
C VAL A 126 1.87 -0.74 5.78
N LYS A 127 2.79 -0.96 6.74
CA LYS A 127 4.08 -0.24 6.77
C LYS A 127 4.91 -0.50 5.52
N THR A 128 4.94 -1.74 5.04
CA THR A 128 5.63 -2.10 3.80
C THR A 128 4.99 -1.43 2.58
N ILE A 129 3.65 -1.43 2.51
CA ILE A 129 2.90 -0.80 1.42
C ILE A 129 3.16 0.71 1.39
N THR A 130 3.12 1.41 2.52
CA THR A 130 3.42 2.85 2.57
C THR A 130 4.86 3.16 2.13
N ALA A 131 5.80 2.25 2.40
CA ALA A 131 7.19 2.40 1.95
C ALA A 131 7.35 2.16 0.44
N ILE A 132 6.58 1.22 -0.15
CA ILE A 132 6.63 0.88 -1.58
C ILE A 132 5.92 1.94 -2.42
N SER A 133 4.70 2.33 -2.03
CA SER A 133 3.91 3.33 -2.74
C SER A 133 4.48 4.74 -2.63
N GLY A 134 5.26 5.01 -1.59
CA GLY A 134 5.70 6.36 -1.24
C GLY A 134 4.62 7.23 -0.60
N ASP A 135 3.44 6.68 -0.38
CA ASP A 135 2.32 7.37 0.26
C ASP A 135 2.35 7.18 1.78
N PRO A 136 2.11 8.24 2.58
CA PRO A 136 2.17 8.14 4.04
C PRO A 136 1.01 7.38 4.66
N LYS A 137 -0.06 7.15 3.90
CA LYS A 137 -1.31 6.53 4.36
C LYS A 137 -1.89 5.57 3.34
N VAL A 138 -2.81 4.73 3.79
CA VAL A 138 -3.60 3.82 2.95
C VAL A 138 -5.09 3.90 3.28
N ASN A 139 -5.94 3.52 2.33
CA ASN A 139 -7.36 3.27 2.53
C ASN A 139 -7.55 1.78 2.82
N LEU A 140 -7.97 1.45 4.04
CA LEU A 140 -8.17 0.07 4.47
C LEU A 140 -9.59 -0.40 4.16
N PHE A 141 -9.70 -1.54 3.50
CA PHE A 141 -10.96 -2.20 3.19
C PHE A 141 -10.89 -3.63 3.70
N GLY A 142 -11.73 -3.99 4.68
CA GLY A 142 -11.73 -5.29 5.32
C GLY A 142 -13.06 -6.01 5.15
N HIS A 143 -13.01 -7.28 4.75
CA HIS A 143 -14.19 -8.13 4.66
C HIS A 143 -14.21 -9.13 5.82
N SER A 144 -15.41 -9.33 6.44
CA SER A 144 -15.60 -10.29 7.53
C SER A 144 -14.63 -10.00 8.70
N GLN A 145 -13.88 -10.96 9.21
CA GLN A 145 -12.86 -10.75 10.26
C GLN A 145 -11.81 -9.71 9.85
N GLY A 146 -11.52 -9.56 8.54
CA GLY A 146 -10.62 -8.51 8.06
C GLY A 146 -11.08 -7.08 8.39
N GLY A 147 -12.38 -6.86 8.60
CA GLY A 147 -12.91 -5.60 9.11
C GLY A 147 -12.45 -5.30 10.53
N ILE A 148 -12.37 -6.30 11.40
CA ILE A 148 -11.83 -6.17 12.75
C ILE A 148 -10.32 -5.91 12.68
N ASP A 149 -9.59 -6.64 11.82
CA ASP A 149 -8.14 -6.48 11.65
C ASP A 149 -7.78 -5.04 11.21
N ILE A 150 -8.53 -4.44 10.25
CA ILE A 150 -8.27 -3.06 9.82
C ILE A 150 -8.59 -2.03 10.91
N ARG A 151 -9.59 -2.28 11.76
CA ARG A 151 -9.88 -1.43 12.93
C ARG A 151 -8.76 -1.49 13.95
N TYR A 152 -8.20 -2.68 14.18
CA TYR A 152 -7.01 -2.83 15.02
C TYR A 152 -5.88 -1.92 14.51
N VAL A 153 -5.54 -2.01 13.22
CA VAL A 153 -4.50 -1.16 12.62
C VAL A 153 -4.81 0.33 12.78
N ALA A 154 -6.07 0.73 12.56
CA ALA A 154 -6.48 2.13 12.73
C ALA A 154 -6.37 2.61 14.18
N GLY A 155 -6.60 1.73 15.17
CA GLY A 155 -6.47 2.04 16.59
C GLY A 155 -5.03 2.19 17.04
N VAL A 156 -4.15 1.25 16.66
CA VAL A 156 -2.76 1.22 17.13
C VAL A 156 -1.81 2.09 16.29
N ALA A 157 -2.14 2.33 15.03
CA ALA A 157 -1.26 3.06 14.10
C ALA A 157 -2.02 4.04 13.16
N PRO A 158 -2.83 4.96 13.69
CA PRO A 158 -3.69 5.85 12.89
C PRO A 158 -2.92 6.72 11.90
N LYS A 159 -1.65 6.95 12.12
CA LYS A 159 -0.79 7.73 11.22
C LYS A 159 -0.67 7.12 9.81
N TYR A 160 -0.85 5.82 9.66
CA TYR A 160 -0.80 5.12 8.37
C TYR A 160 -2.17 4.98 7.69
N VAL A 161 -3.24 5.41 8.33
CA VAL A 161 -4.61 5.15 7.88
C VAL A 161 -5.28 6.44 7.42
N ALA A 162 -5.80 6.43 6.20
CA ALA A 162 -6.60 7.52 5.63
C ALA A 162 -8.11 7.26 5.82
N SER A 163 -8.53 6.01 5.58
CA SER A 163 -9.92 5.60 5.76
C SER A 163 -10.02 4.11 6.15
N VAL A 164 -11.13 3.74 6.76
CA VAL A 164 -11.47 2.37 7.15
C VAL A 164 -12.86 2.04 6.61
N THR A 165 -12.98 0.95 5.86
CA THR A 165 -14.25 0.45 5.35
C THR A 165 -14.38 -1.03 5.70
N ALA A 166 -15.25 -1.36 6.62
CA ALA A 166 -15.58 -2.73 7.00
C ALA A 166 -16.82 -3.22 6.25
N VAL A 167 -16.74 -4.40 5.64
CA VAL A 167 -17.82 -5.00 4.86
C VAL A 167 -18.17 -6.35 5.47
N SER A 168 -19.44 -6.51 5.86
CA SER A 168 -19.95 -7.75 6.46
C SER A 168 -19.06 -8.23 7.63
N SER A 169 -18.58 -7.28 8.44
CA SER A 169 -17.68 -7.55 9.56
C SER A 169 -18.47 -7.79 10.85
N PRO A 170 -18.08 -8.75 11.69
CA PRO A 170 -18.77 -9.05 12.95
C PRO A 170 -18.34 -8.08 14.05
N GLU A 171 -18.64 -6.80 13.90
CA GLU A 171 -18.22 -5.71 14.79
C GLU A 171 -18.73 -5.82 16.24
N GLN A 172 -19.76 -6.63 16.45
CA GLN A 172 -20.36 -6.89 17.78
C GLN A 172 -20.21 -8.36 18.18
N GLY A 173 -19.21 -9.06 17.63
CA GLY A 173 -19.02 -10.48 17.84
C GLY A 173 -19.85 -11.35 16.87
N SER A 174 -19.72 -12.67 17.02
CA SER A 174 -20.40 -13.65 16.17
C SER A 174 -20.82 -14.88 16.97
N LYS A 175 -22.12 -15.07 17.11
CA LYS A 175 -22.67 -16.29 17.72
C LYS A 175 -22.22 -17.59 17.03
N THR A 176 -21.96 -17.53 15.72
CA THR A 176 -21.41 -18.66 14.97
C THR A 176 -19.98 -18.96 15.40
N ALA A 177 -19.15 -17.93 15.60
CA ALA A 177 -17.79 -18.11 16.12
C ALA A 177 -17.79 -18.70 17.53
N ASP A 178 -18.68 -18.21 18.40
CA ASP A 178 -18.84 -18.74 19.76
C ASP A 178 -19.26 -20.22 19.72
N PHE A 179 -20.22 -20.57 18.85
CA PHE A 179 -20.64 -21.96 18.67
C PHE A 179 -19.49 -22.85 18.19
N VAL A 180 -18.74 -22.41 17.16
CA VAL A 180 -17.58 -23.17 16.65
C VAL A 180 -16.50 -23.33 17.71
N LYS A 181 -16.20 -22.28 18.49
CA LYS A 181 -15.27 -22.35 19.61
C LYS A 181 -15.72 -23.39 20.63
N ASN A 182 -16.99 -23.35 21.06
CA ASN A 182 -17.54 -24.29 22.03
C ASN A 182 -17.52 -25.75 21.53
N VAL A 183 -17.68 -25.97 20.23
CA VAL A 183 -17.59 -27.33 19.63
C VAL A 183 -16.15 -27.82 19.58
N LEU A 184 -15.19 -26.94 19.30
CA LEU A 184 -13.76 -27.30 19.17
C LEU A 184 -13.06 -27.39 20.53
N GLU A 185 -13.54 -26.64 21.54
CA GLU A 185 -13.00 -26.57 22.90
C GLU A 185 -14.07 -26.89 23.94
N PRO A 186 -14.70 -28.08 23.94
CA PRO A 186 -15.88 -28.36 24.74
C PRO A 186 -15.63 -28.41 26.24
N ASN A 187 -14.38 -28.37 26.72
CA ASN A 187 -14.01 -28.54 28.13
C ASN A 187 -13.31 -27.34 28.78
N ASN A 188 -13.25 -26.19 28.13
CA ASN A 188 -12.75 -24.96 28.75
C ASN A 188 -13.88 -24.14 29.38
N ASP A 189 -14.75 -24.83 30.14
CA ASP A 189 -15.75 -24.16 31.00
C ASP A 189 -15.04 -23.62 32.26
N THR A 190 -14.23 -22.62 32.12
CA THR A 190 -13.67 -21.83 33.22
C THR A 190 -14.57 -20.65 33.54
N GLY A 191 -15.89 -20.76 33.41
CA GLY A 191 -16.87 -19.81 33.96
C GLY A 191 -16.61 -18.29 33.78
N GLU A 192 -15.53 -17.96 33.13
CA GLU A 192 -15.16 -16.59 32.75
C GLU A 192 -15.93 -16.22 31.49
N PRO A 193 -16.74 -15.15 31.52
CA PRO A 193 -17.30 -14.62 30.30
C PRO A 193 -16.13 -14.32 29.39
N SER A 194 -16.11 -14.93 28.18
CA SER A 194 -15.14 -14.58 27.15
C SER A 194 -15.20 -13.08 27.00
N ASN A 195 -14.20 -12.37 27.54
CA ASN A 195 -14.03 -10.95 27.31
C ASN A 195 -13.73 -10.76 25.84
N VAL A 196 -14.78 -10.80 25.04
CA VAL A 196 -14.79 -10.20 23.72
C VAL A 196 -14.74 -8.70 23.98
N THR A 197 -13.54 -8.21 24.21
CA THR A 197 -13.29 -6.78 24.28
C THR A 197 -13.70 -6.19 22.94
N THR A 198 -14.78 -5.48 23.01
CA THR A 198 -15.33 -4.59 21.97
C THR A 198 -14.29 -3.62 21.45
#